data_bd3dc6d85299783c2cf647b9adfd0c28
#
_entry.id   bd3dc6d85299783c2cf647b9adfd0c28
#
_cell.length_a   1.000
_cell.length_b   1.000
_cell.length_c   1.000
_cell.angle_alpha   90.00
_cell.angle_beta   90.00
_cell.angle_gamma   90.00
#
_symmetry.space_group_name_H-M   'P 1'
#
loop_
_entity.id
_entity.type
_entity.pdbx_description
1 polymer ?
#
loop_
_entity_poly.entity_id
_entity_poly.type
_entity_poly.pdbx_seq_one_letter_code
_entity_poly.pdbx_strand_id
1 'polypeptide(L)'
;MKLWKLTGASVAAALSFTAVAQAQSFVAAPAAPPAHPAAYMYGKFAEFLGEESGGEMSANVVGPEVVSLPQMKDALQTGLASVGNSLPLYFAADFPETGVAGDLALAGRNPHAMGWAMTEFVVNCAPCQEEYKNFGGVFLGAGSSDVYVLMTTKPVETIDDLQGLRLRSGGAPYSRWAENFGATPVNLPVGQTFEALSQGTIDGTMASIADMLSYRLVDVATNVLRVPLGTYHVTSNFTVGADTWADMSVEQRTQFAKAANRGDPQLTDRWAYQMPEEANAAVAEAGITDMEPSEEFLAASNAFAEQDVQARVEANPLAADFEALIGKWEGIVEEVGTDPEALAARAWDEIWSGVDFNTYGM
;
A
#
# COMPACT_ATOMS: atom_id res chain seq x y z
N MET A 1 30.94 -9.12 -86.87
CA MET A 1 30.62 -9.79 -85.56
C MET A 1 30.97 -8.82 -84.43
N LYS A 2 29.97 -8.17 -83.83
CA LYS A 2 30.13 -7.26 -82.70
C LYS A 2 29.53 -7.99 -81.46
N LEU A 3 30.38 -8.30 -80.47
CA LEU A 3 29.96 -8.84 -79.19
C LEU A 3 29.43 -7.68 -78.30
N TRP A 4 28.21 -7.80 -77.83
CA TRP A 4 27.60 -6.89 -76.92
C TRP A 4 27.86 -7.47 -75.46
N LYS A 5 28.56 -6.69 -74.69
CA LYS A 5 28.72 -7.01 -73.22
C LYS A 5 27.50 -6.46 -72.48
N LEU A 6 26.71 -7.34 -71.88
CA LEU A 6 25.67 -6.99 -70.92
C LEU A 6 26.33 -6.90 -69.55
N THR A 7 26.40 -5.69 -69.00
CA THR A 7 26.72 -5.48 -67.57
C THR A 7 25.43 -5.55 -66.75
N GLY A 8 25.26 -6.63 -66.01
CA GLY A 8 24.17 -6.77 -65.04
C GLY A 8 24.52 -5.99 -63.76
N ALA A 9 23.72 -4.99 -63.41
CA ALA A 9 23.77 -4.31 -62.13
C ALA A 9 22.89 -5.09 -61.13
N SER A 10 23.52 -5.74 -60.14
CA SER A 10 22.82 -6.38 -59.03
C SER A 10 22.46 -5.32 -58.00
N VAL A 11 21.16 -5.00 -57.88
CA VAL A 11 20.63 -4.18 -56.82
C VAL A 11 20.45 -5.09 -55.60
N ALA A 12 21.34 -5.00 -54.62
CA ALA A 12 21.15 -5.63 -53.30
C ALA A 12 20.15 -4.79 -52.49
N ALA A 13 18.91 -5.25 -52.42
CA ALA A 13 17.91 -4.69 -51.48
C ALA A 13 18.29 -5.09 -50.06
N ALA A 14 18.79 -4.16 -49.27
CA ALA A 14 18.98 -4.34 -47.82
C ALA A 14 17.60 -4.36 -47.16
N LEU A 15 17.08 -5.52 -46.82
CA LEU A 15 15.93 -5.69 -45.98
C LEU A 15 16.36 -5.34 -44.53
N SER A 16 16.09 -4.12 -44.08
CA SER A 16 16.18 -3.73 -42.70
C SER A 16 15.08 -4.48 -41.93
N PHE A 17 15.42 -5.58 -41.27
CA PHE A 17 14.56 -6.17 -40.26
C PHE A 17 14.58 -5.23 -39.05
N THR A 18 13.57 -4.39 -38.92
CA THR A 18 13.23 -3.80 -37.63
C THR A 18 12.77 -4.94 -36.73
N ALA A 19 13.65 -5.45 -35.88
CA ALA A 19 13.24 -6.29 -34.78
C ALA A 19 12.25 -5.46 -33.93
N VAL A 20 10.98 -5.81 -33.95
CA VAL A 20 10.02 -5.31 -32.96
C VAL A 20 10.51 -5.89 -31.66
N ALA A 21 11.16 -5.08 -30.83
CA ALA A 21 11.48 -5.46 -29.45
C ALA A 21 10.15 -5.82 -28.78
N GLN A 22 9.99 -7.05 -28.37
CA GLN A 22 8.81 -7.45 -27.61
C GLN A 22 8.92 -6.79 -26.24
N ALA A 23 7.88 -6.04 -25.84
CA ALA A 23 7.86 -5.39 -24.54
C ALA A 23 8.10 -6.42 -23.44
N GLN A 24 8.98 -6.09 -22.51
CA GLN A 24 9.18 -6.91 -21.30
C GLN A 24 7.92 -6.81 -20.45
N SER A 25 7.29 -7.95 -20.13
CA SER A 25 6.04 -7.99 -19.40
C SER A 25 6.26 -8.52 -17.98
N PHE A 26 5.75 -7.79 -17.00
CA PHE A 26 5.84 -8.12 -15.56
C PHE A 26 4.49 -8.61 -15.05
N VAL A 27 4.48 -9.66 -14.23
CA VAL A 27 3.28 -10.08 -13.50
C VAL A 27 3.15 -9.20 -12.26
N ALA A 28 2.08 -8.42 -12.20
CA ALA A 28 1.83 -7.41 -11.18
C ALA A 28 0.65 -7.83 -10.29
N ALA A 29 0.92 -8.04 -8.99
CA ALA A 29 -0.03 -8.63 -8.05
C ALA A 29 -0.44 -7.63 -6.94
N PRO A 30 -1.58 -6.93 -7.07
CA PRO A 30 -2.14 -6.09 -6.00
C PRO A 30 -2.55 -6.91 -4.77
N ALA A 31 -2.76 -8.21 -4.92
CA ALA A 31 -3.21 -9.15 -3.88
C ALA A 31 -4.52 -8.72 -3.19
N ALA A 32 -5.37 -8.00 -3.90
CA ALA A 32 -6.61 -7.41 -3.43
C ALA A 32 -7.74 -7.57 -4.46
N PRO A 33 -9.01 -7.55 -4.04
CA PRO A 33 -10.16 -7.62 -4.95
C PRO A 33 -10.17 -6.45 -5.96
N PRO A 34 -10.81 -6.60 -7.13
CA PRO A 34 -10.84 -5.55 -8.15
C PRO A 34 -11.42 -4.21 -7.67
N ALA A 35 -12.32 -4.22 -6.68
CA ALA A 35 -12.89 -3.01 -6.08
C ALA A 35 -11.94 -2.30 -5.10
N HIS A 36 -10.86 -2.95 -4.69
CA HIS A 36 -9.92 -2.37 -3.71
C HIS A 36 -8.99 -1.33 -4.37
N PRO A 37 -8.65 -0.24 -3.68
CA PRO A 37 -7.75 0.80 -4.19
C PRO A 37 -6.40 0.29 -4.71
N ALA A 38 -5.86 -0.79 -4.12
CA ALA A 38 -4.63 -1.41 -4.62
C ALA A 38 -4.77 -1.93 -6.07
N ALA A 39 -5.92 -2.50 -6.43
CA ALA A 39 -6.16 -2.94 -7.81
C ALA A 39 -6.21 -1.75 -8.79
N TYR A 40 -6.85 -0.64 -8.37
CA TYR A 40 -6.85 0.62 -9.13
C TYR A 40 -5.43 1.16 -9.33
N MET A 41 -4.65 1.24 -8.25
CA MET A 41 -3.26 1.68 -8.29
C MET A 41 -2.41 0.86 -9.27
N TYR A 42 -2.56 -0.46 -9.26
CA TYR A 42 -1.82 -1.34 -10.18
C TYR A 42 -2.24 -1.16 -11.65
N GLY A 43 -3.51 -0.83 -11.90
CA GLY A 43 -3.96 -0.41 -13.22
C GLY A 43 -3.24 0.87 -13.67
N LYS A 44 -3.15 1.88 -12.80
CA LYS A 44 -2.41 3.12 -13.07
C LYS A 44 -0.91 2.88 -13.22
N PHE A 45 -0.32 2.06 -12.39
CA PHE A 45 1.08 1.66 -12.54
C PHE A 45 1.37 1.03 -13.92
N ALA A 46 0.49 0.16 -14.42
CA ALA A 46 0.65 -0.44 -15.74
C ALA A 46 0.63 0.62 -16.87
N GLU A 47 -0.23 1.64 -16.75
CA GLU A 47 -0.26 2.80 -17.65
C GLU A 47 1.07 3.58 -17.58
N PHE A 48 1.48 3.96 -16.37
CA PHE A 48 2.70 4.74 -16.13
C PHE A 48 3.96 3.99 -16.54
N LEU A 49 4.02 2.66 -16.32
CA LEU A 49 5.16 1.86 -16.75
C LEU A 49 5.33 1.87 -18.27
N GLY A 50 4.23 1.80 -19.01
CA GLY A 50 4.23 1.94 -20.46
C GLY A 50 4.70 3.33 -20.90
N GLU A 51 4.26 4.39 -20.22
CA GLU A 51 4.66 5.77 -20.51
C GLU A 51 6.15 6.00 -20.26
N GLU A 52 6.63 5.68 -19.03
CA GLU A 52 8.02 5.91 -18.62
C GLU A 52 9.03 5.09 -19.44
N SER A 53 8.63 3.91 -19.91
CA SER A 53 9.49 3.04 -20.73
C SER A 53 9.32 3.25 -22.24
N GLY A 54 8.46 4.18 -22.70
CA GLY A 54 8.16 4.32 -24.12
C GLY A 54 7.56 3.07 -24.75
N GLY A 55 6.91 2.22 -23.97
CA GLY A 55 6.28 0.96 -24.39
C GLY A 55 7.21 -0.25 -24.37
N GLU A 56 8.46 -0.11 -23.90
CA GLU A 56 9.41 -1.24 -23.79
C GLU A 56 9.09 -2.16 -22.58
N MET A 57 8.34 -1.66 -21.59
CA MET A 57 7.88 -2.43 -20.43
C MET A 57 6.36 -2.37 -20.30
N SER A 58 5.78 -3.45 -19.80
CA SER A 58 4.33 -3.57 -19.54
C SER A 58 4.07 -4.38 -18.29
N ALA A 59 2.94 -4.17 -17.63
CA ALA A 59 2.50 -4.96 -16.48
C ALA A 59 1.19 -5.68 -16.78
N ASN A 60 1.15 -6.97 -16.45
CA ASN A 60 -0.06 -7.79 -16.46
C ASN A 60 -0.59 -7.91 -15.04
N VAL A 61 -1.67 -7.22 -14.74
CA VAL A 61 -2.26 -7.19 -13.39
C VAL A 61 -3.10 -8.45 -13.17
N VAL A 62 -2.78 -9.20 -12.11
CA VAL A 62 -3.46 -10.44 -11.74
C VAL A 62 -4.28 -10.27 -10.45
N GLY A 63 -5.34 -11.05 -10.30
CA GLY A 63 -6.22 -10.98 -9.12
C GLY A 63 -5.69 -11.76 -7.90
N PRO A 64 -6.38 -11.62 -6.74
CA PRO A 64 -5.99 -12.28 -5.50
C PRO A 64 -6.15 -13.80 -5.52
N GLU A 65 -6.86 -14.35 -6.53
CA GLU A 65 -6.96 -15.79 -6.81
C GLU A 65 -5.65 -16.38 -7.37
N VAL A 66 -4.77 -15.53 -7.94
CA VAL A 66 -3.44 -15.93 -8.41
C VAL A 66 -2.41 -15.75 -7.30
N VAL A 67 -2.40 -14.57 -6.64
CA VAL A 67 -1.51 -14.25 -5.53
C VAL A 67 -2.29 -13.49 -4.46
N SER A 68 -2.45 -14.10 -3.28
CA SER A 68 -3.05 -13.44 -2.11
C SER A 68 -1.98 -12.77 -1.24
N LEU A 69 -2.40 -11.85 -0.34
CA LEU A 69 -1.47 -11.17 0.58
C LEU A 69 -0.57 -12.15 1.37
N PRO A 70 -1.08 -13.22 2.00
CA PRO A 70 -0.22 -14.15 2.74
C PRO A 70 0.78 -14.93 1.86
N GLN A 71 0.53 -15.04 0.56
CA GLN A 71 1.39 -15.77 -0.38
C GLN A 71 2.45 -14.89 -1.05
N MET A 72 2.44 -13.57 -0.77
CA MET A 72 3.25 -12.61 -1.51
C MET A 72 4.76 -12.91 -1.43
N LYS A 73 5.26 -13.28 -0.26
CA LYS A 73 6.69 -13.65 -0.10
C LYS A 73 7.10 -14.76 -1.07
N ASP A 74 6.37 -15.86 -1.04
CA ASP A 74 6.65 -17.01 -1.90
C ASP A 74 6.48 -16.66 -3.38
N ALA A 75 5.47 -15.85 -3.72
CA ALA A 75 5.20 -15.44 -5.09
C ALA A 75 6.34 -14.59 -5.68
N LEU A 76 6.92 -13.67 -4.90
CA LEU A 76 8.08 -12.88 -5.32
C LEU A 76 9.33 -13.74 -5.45
N GLN A 77 9.60 -14.62 -4.46
CA GLN A 77 10.79 -15.48 -4.45
C GLN A 77 10.78 -16.54 -5.55
N THR A 78 9.61 -16.99 -5.98
CA THR A 78 9.47 -18.00 -7.05
C THR A 78 9.27 -17.40 -8.44
N GLY A 79 9.13 -16.06 -8.54
CA GLY A 79 8.85 -15.37 -9.79
C GLY A 79 7.40 -15.54 -10.29
N LEU A 80 6.47 -16.04 -9.45
CA LEU A 80 5.04 -16.06 -9.76
C LEU A 80 4.49 -14.63 -9.88
N ALA A 81 5.00 -13.70 -9.06
CA ALA A 81 4.81 -12.27 -9.21
C ALA A 81 6.15 -11.59 -9.46
N SER A 82 6.22 -10.70 -10.45
CA SER A 82 7.39 -9.85 -10.70
C SER A 82 7.41 -8.66 -9.75
N VAL A 83 6.22 -8.15 -9.42
CA VAL A 83 5.98 -7.06 -8.47
C VAL A 83 4.68 -7.29 -7.73
N GLY A 84 4.66 -7.04 -6.44
CA GLY A 84 3.49 -7.27 -5.61
C GLY A 84 3.30 -6.23 -4.49
N ASN A 85 2.04 -6.05 -4.08
CA ASN A 85 1.71 -5.27 -2.90
C ASN A 85 1.95 -6.13 -1.65
N SER A 86 2.94 -5.76 -0.85
CA SER A 86 3.25 -6.43 0.41
C SER A 86 2.79 -5.57 1.58
N LEU A 87 2.35 -6.23 2.64
CA LEU A 87 1.98 -5.58 3.89
C LEU A 87 2.90 -6.06 5.01
N PRO A 88 3.97 -5.30 5.36
CA PRO A 88 4.96 -5.73 6.34
C PRO A 88 4.39 -6.20 7.68
N LEU A 89 3.28 -5.60 8.16
CA LEU A 89 2.64 -6.02 9.41
C LEU A 89 2.06 -7.45 9.36
N TYR A 90 1.86 -8.03 8.17
CA TYR A 90 1.45 -9.44 8.01
C TYR A 90 2.64 -10.40 8.06
N PHE A 91 3.84 -9.88 7.96
CA PHE A 91 5.12 -10.59 7.97
C PHE A 91 6.03 -10.04 9.07
N ALA A 92 5.48 -9.80 10.26
CA ALA A 92 6.17 -9.12 11.35
C ALA A 92 7.52 -9.73 11.75
N ALA A 93 7.71 -11.04 11.52
CA ALA A 93 8.99 -11.72 11.77
C ALA A 93 10.05 -11.38 10.69
N ASP A 94 9.62 -11.00 9.48
CA ASP A 94 10.52 -10.61 8.39
C ASP A 94 10.83 -9.10 8.41
N PHE A 95 9.95 -8.28 9.06
CA PHE A 95 10.02 -6.81 9.03
C PHE A 95 10.00 -6.18 10.43
N PRO A 96 10.90 -6.57 11.36
CA PRO A 96 10.94 -5.99 12.70
C PRO A 96 11.27 -4.49 12.70
N GLU A 97 12.18 -4.01 11.82
CA GLU A 97 12.57 -2.59 11.76
C GLU A 97 11.58 -1.75 10.95
N THR A 98 11.16 -2.26 9.78
CA THR A 98 10.11 -1.62 8.95
C THR A 98 8.78 -1.52 9.71
N GLY A 99 8.45 -2.54 10.51
CA GLY A 99 7.25 -2.61 11.32
C GLY A 99 7.15 -1.53 12.39
N VAL A 100 8.29 -0.95 12.80
CA VAL A 100 8.34 0.15 13.79
C VAL A 100 7.50 1.36 13.33
N ALA A 101 7.55 1.71 12.04
CA ALA A 101 6.68 2.76 11.50
C ALA A 101 5.19 2.43 11.71
N GLY A 102 4.82 1.14 11.62
CA GLY A 102 3.46 0.68 11.87
C GLY A 102 2.99 0.84 13.31
N ASP A 103 3.90 0.80 14.27
CA ASP A 103 3.55 1.04 15.66
C ASP A 103 3.00 2.45 15.91
N LEU A 104 3.26 3.40 15.00
CA LEU A 104 2.74 4.77 15.03
C LEU A 104 1.43 4.94 14.23
N ALA A 105 0.76 3.86 13.82
CA ALA A 105 -0.46 3.93 13.02
C ALA A 105 -1.55 4.81 13.65
N LEU A 106 -1.71 4.75 14.97
CA LEU A 106 -2.70 5.55 15.70
C LEU A 106 -2.45 7.07 15.63
N ALA A 107 -1.24 7.51 15.27
CA ALA A 107 -0.93 8.93 15.04
C ALA A 107 -1.42 9.45 13.68
N GLY A 108 -1.64 8.56 12.70
CA GLY A 108 -1.95 8.95 11.33
C GLY A 108 -3.23 9.78 11.22
N ARG A 109 -3.12 10.98 10.62
CA ARG A 109 -4.24 11.90 10.37
C ARG A 109 -4.26 12.40 8.93
N ASN A 110 -3.08 12.56 8.30
CA ASN A 110 -2.94 12.98 6.91
C ASN A 110 -2.46 11.79 6.07
N PRO A 111 -3.34 11.13 5.28
CA PRO A 111 -2.98 9.94 4.53
C PRO A 111 -1.81 10.12 3.56
N HIS A 112 -1.76 11.22 2.81
CA HIS A 112 -0.65 11.47 1.89
C HIS A 112 0.67 11.65 2.63
N ALA A 113 0.68 12.40 3.75
CA ALA A 113 1.87 12.57 4.56
C ALA A 113 2.37 11.24 5.13
N MET A 114 1.46 10.38 5.61
CA MET A 114 1.81 9.05 6.14
C MET A 114 2.42 8.13 5.07
N GLY A 115 1.85 8.09 3.87
CA GLY A 115 2.38 7.27 2.76
C GLY A 115 3.78 7.71 2.33
N TRP A 116 4.00 9.03 2.19
CA TRP A 116 5.30 9.55 1.81
C TRP A 116 6.34 9.48 2.93
N ALA A 117 5.94 9.72 4.18
CA ALA A 117 6.82 9.49 5.33
C ALA A 117 7.28 8.03 5.39
N MET A 118 6.38 7.06 5.14
CA MET A 118 6.73 5.64 5.07
C MET A 118 7.68 5.34 3.91
N THR A 119 7.46 5.95 2.74
CA THR A 119 8.34 5.79 1.58
C THR A 119 9.75 6.29 1.90
N GLU A 120 9.88 7.51 2.39
CA GLU A 120 11.18 8.10 2.73
C GLU A 120 11.87 7.33 3.86
N PHE A 121 11.10 6.90 4.86
CA PHE A 121 11.62 6.10 5.97
C PHE A 121 12.31 4.83 5.47
N VAL A 122 11.63 4.01 4.67
CA VAL A 122 12.21 2.76 4.17
C VAL A 122 13.40 2.99 3.25
N VAL A 123 13.31 3.97 2.35
CA VAL A 123 14.40 4.29 1.40
C VAL A 123 15.67 4.71 2.12
N ASN A 124 15.56 5.42 3.24
CA ASN A 124 16.70 5.90 4.02
C ASN A 124 17.11 4.95 5.17
N CYS A 125 16.35 3.90 5.44
CA CYS A 125 16.59 2.94 6.51
C CYS A 125 17.35 1.71 5.98
N ALA A 126 18.66 1.66 6.16
CA ALA A 126 19.47 0.53 5.70
C ALA A 126 19.03 -0.82 6.31
N PRO A 127 18.69 -0.93 7.62
CA PRO A 127 18.13 -2.16 8.18
C PRO A 127 16.82 -2.56 7.50
N CYS A 128 15.92 -1.60 7.23
CA CYS A 128 14.66 -1.89 6.54
C CYS A 128 14.89 -2.43 5.13
N GLN A 129 15.83 -1.88 4.37
CA GLN A 129 16.17 -2.38 3.04
C GLN A 129 16.74 -3.79 3.08
N GLU A 130 17.52 -4.13 4.11
CA GLU A 130 18.02 -5.50 4.30
C GLU A 130 16.89 -6.48 4.61
N GLU A 131 15.83 -6.03 5.32
CA GLU A 131 14.61 -6.84 5.52
C GLU A 131 13.92 -7.16 4.21
N TYR A 132 13.74 -6.15 3.32
CA TYR A 132 13.17 -6.38 1.99
C TYR A 132 14.03 -7.32 1.15
N LYS A 133 15.36 -7.19 1.20
CA LYS A 133 16.29 -8.08 0.52
C LYS A 133 16.13 -9.53 1.02
N ASN A 134 16.06 -9.74 2.34
CA ASN A 134 15.84 -11.04 2.95
C ASN A 134 14.45 -11.60 2.66
N PHE A 135 13.45 -10.74 2.50
CA PHE A 135 12.10 -11.10 2.07
C PHE A 135 12.07 -11.57 0.60
N GLY A 136 13.08 -11.22 -0.18
CA GLY A 136 13.21 -11.56 -1.59
C GLY A 136 12.72 -10.47 -2.53
N GLY A 137 12.72 -9.22 -2.11
CA GLY A 137 12.23 -8.10 -2.91
C GLY A 137 12.95 -6.78 -2.67
N VAL A 138 12.57 -5.78 -3.48
CA VAL A 138 13.04 -4.40 -3.42
C VAL A 138 11.84 -3.49 -3.24
N PHE A 139 11.91 -2.58 -2.29
CA PHE A 139 10.85 -1.62 -1.98
C PHE A 139 10.87 -0.43 -2.95
N LEU A 140 9.69 -0.05 -3.47
CA LEU A 140 9.54 1.12 -4.35
C LEU A 140 8.37 2.04 -3.98
N GLY A 141 8.04 2.11 -2.69
CA GLY A 141 7.08 3.10 -2.20
C GLY A 141 5.92 2.53 -1.42
N ALA A 142 5.23 3.41 -0.74
CA ALA A 142 4.11 3.13 0.14
C ALA A 142 2.96 4.13 -0.08
N GLY A 143 1.78 3.76 0.40
CA GLY A 143 0.61 4.62 0.47
C GLY A 143 -0.10 4.46 1.80
N SER A 144 -1.23 5.11 1.96
CA SER A 144 -1.99 5.10 3.22
C SER A 144 -3.49 5.03 2.97
N SER A 145 -4.19 4.37 3.91
CA SER A 145 -5.65 4.42 3.99
C SER A 145 -6.14 5.77 4.52
N ASP A 146 -7.45 5.99 4.45
CA ASP A 146 -8.14 6.92 5.33
C ASP A 146 -7.95 6.54 6.81
N VAL A 147 -8.42 7.41 7.69
CA VAL A 147 -8.43 7.12 9.13
C VAL A 147 -9.40 5.96 9.39
N TYR A 148 -8.88 4.89 9.99
CA TYR A 148 -9.67 3.72 10.35
C TYR A 148 -10.78 4.05 11.34
N VAL A 149 -11.88 3.32 11.19
CA VAL A 149 -13.05 3.38 12.06
C VAL A 149 -13.35 1.99 12.62
N LEU A 150 -14.28 1.91 13.55
CA LEU A 150 -14.76 0.63 14.09
C LEU A 150 -16.07 0.24 13.40
N MET A 151 -16.08 -0.91 12.72
CA MET A 151 -17.26 -1.51 12.10
C MET A 151 -17.65 -2.77 12.86
N THR A 152 -18.91 -2.93 13.25
CA THR A 152 -19.37 -4.02 14.12
C THR A 152 -20.71 -4.62 13.66
N THR A 153 -20.97 -5.84 14.14
CA THR A 153 -22.27 -6.51 14.02
C THR A 153 -23.16 -6.29 15.26
N LYS A 154 -22.67 -5.54 16.25
CA LYS A 154 -23.37 -5.19 17.49
C LYS A 154 -23.22 -3.70 17.76
N PRO A 155 -24.19 -3.03 18.36
CA PRO A 155 -24.05 -1.62 18.75
C PRO A 155 -22.86 -1.43 19.71
N VAL A 156 -22.11 -0.34 19.51
CA VAL A 156 -21.06 0.14 20.40
C VAL A 156 -21.28 1.64 20.58
N GLU A 157 -21.84 2.06 21.69
CA GLU A 157 -22.14 3.44 22.01
C GLU A 157 -21.19 4.00 23.10
N THR A 158 -20.75 3.12 23.98
CA THR A 158 -19.88 3.44 25.12
C THR A 158 -18.61 2.58 25.09
N ILE A 159 -17.60 2.97 25.88
CA ILE A 159 -16.37 2.18 26.05
C ILE A 159 -16.69 0.80 26.65
N ASP A 160 -17.68 0.73 27.54
CA ASP A 160 -18.04 -0.54 28.20
C ASP A 160 -18.62 -1.56 27.20
N ASP A 161 -19.19 -1.11 26.09
CA ASP A 161 -19.71 -2.00 25.05
C ASP A 161 -18.61 -2.74 24.29
N LEU A 162 -17.34 -2.29 24.39
CA LEU A 162 -16.17 -2.97 23.82
C LEU A 162 -15.79 -4.23 24.62
N GLN A 163 -16.21 -4.36 25.88
CA GLN A 163 -15.81 -5.44 26.75
C GLN A 163 -16.15 -6.81 26.17
N GLY A 164 -15.12 -7.61 25.93
CA GLY A 164 -15.25 -8.98 25.42
C GLY A 164 -15.60 -9.10 23.95
N LEU A 165 -15.72 -7.99 23.19
CA LEU A 165 -15.88 -8.06 21.73
C LEU A 165 -14.60 -8.61 21.09
N ARG A 166 -14.75 -9.50 20.13
CA ARG A 166 -13.67 -10.00 19.30
C ARG A 166 -13.54 -9.06 18.09
N LEU A 167 -12.47 -8.27 18.09
CA LEU A 167 -12.24 -7.27 17.06
C LEU A 167 -11.08 -7.67 16.15
N ARG A 168 -11.35 -7.78 14.85
CA ARG A 168 -10.27 -7.98 13.89
C ARG A 168 -9.33 -6.77 13.93
N SER A 169 -8.03 -7.05 14.02
CA SER A 169 -6.97 -6.06 13.97
C SER A 169 -6.06 -6.31 12.77
N GLY A 170 -5.59 -5.22 12.14
CA GLY A 170 -4.65 -5.26 11.03
C GLY A 170 -3.18 -5.19 11.44
N GLY A 171 -2.91 -5.19 12.75
CA GLY A 171 -1.55 -5.09 13.29
C GLY A 171 -1.53 -4.73 14.77
N ALA A 172 -0.32 -4.68 15.34
CA ALA A 172 -0.09 -4.49 16.77
C ALA A 172 -0.74 -3.23 17.38
N PRO A 173 -0.68 -2.02 16.75
CA PRO A 173 -1.26 -0.82 17.35
C PRO A 173 -2.77 -0.94 17.57
N TYR A 174 -3.48 -1.52 16.62
CA TYR A 174 -4.92 -1.75 16.74
C TYR A 174 -5.25 -2.83 17.78
N SER A 175 -4.39 -3.85 17.90
CA SER A 175 -4.53 -4.88 18.94
C SER A 175 -4.38 -4.26 20.32
N ARG A 176 -3.37 -3.41 20.54
CA ARG A 176 -3.15 -2.70 21.81
C ARG A 176 -4.32 -1.79 22.18
N TRP A 177 -4.89 -1.09 21.16
CA TRP A 177 -6.08 -0.28 21.38
C TRP A 177 -7.27 -1.14 21.84
N ALA A 178 -7.54 -2.25 21.16
CA ALA A 178 -8.63 -3.16 21.51
C ALA A 178 -8.46 -3.73 22.92
N GLU A 179 -7.27 -4.21 23.26
CA GLU A 179 -6.94 -4.75 24.59
C GLU A 179 -7.10 -3.71 25.69
N ASN A 180 -6.66 -2.45 25.45
CA ASN A 180 -6.79 -1.38 26.44
C ASN A 180 -8.25 -1.11 26.81
N PHE A 181 -9.17 -1.29 25.88
CA PHE A 181 -10.60 -1.09 26.09
C PHE A 181 -11.37 -2.39 26.35
N GLY A 182 -10.66 -3.48 26.69
CA GLY A 182 -11.26 -4.75 27.13
C GLY A 182 -11.83 -5.62 26.02
N ALA A 183 -11.59 -5.27 24.74
CA ALA A 183 -11.89 -6.15 23.63
C ALA A 183 -10.79 -7.19 23.44
N THR A 184 -11.09 -8.24 22.70
CA THR A 184 -10.14 -9.31 22.34
C THR A 184 -9.72 -9.11 20.87
N PRO A 185 -8.47 -8.75 20.60
CA PRO A 185 -8.01 -8.61 19.21
C PRO A 185 -7.89 -9.98 18.55
N VAL A 186 -8.30 -10.04 17.29
CA VAL A 186 -8.16 -11.20 16.40
C VAL A 186 -7.34 -10.79 15.19
N ASN A 187 -6.10 -11.24 15.14
CA ASN A 187 -5.23 -10.94 14.02
C ASN A 187 -5.52 -11.90 12.87
N LEU A 188 -6.12 -11.36 11.80
CA LEU A 188 -6.38 -12.10 10.56
C LEU A 188 -6.28 -11.19 9.33
N PRO A 189 -5.93 -11.74 8.15
CA PRO A 189 -5.88 -10.98 6.91
C PRO A 189 -7.23 -10.31 6.59
N VAL A 190 -7.18 -9.08 6.07
CA VAL A 190 -8.39 -8.29 5.77
C VAL A 190 -9.36 -9.02 4.84
N GLY A 191 -8.85 -9.77 3.86
CA GLY A 191 -9.69 -10.57 2.95
C GLY A 191 -10.53 -11.67 3.62
N GLN A 192 -10.26 -12.01 4.89
CA GLN A 192 -11.05 -12.98 5.67
C GLN A 192 -12.11 -12.30 6.55
N THR A 193 -12.14 -10.98 6.61
CA THR A 193 -13.00 -10.21 7.53
C THR A 193 -14.48 -10.44 7.25
N PHE A 194 -14.89 -10.42 5.97
CA PHE A 194 -16.29 -10.67 5.58
C PHE A 194 -16.80 -12.01 6.11
N GLU A 195 -16.05 -13.06 5.89
CA GLU A 195 -16.45 -14.40 6.32
C GLU A 195 -16.44 -14.55 7.83
N ALA A 196 -15.44 -13.98 8.51
CA ALA A 196 -15.32 -14.01 9.95
C ALA A 196 -16.48 -13.26 10.64
N LEU A 197 -16.92 -12.11 10.12
CA LEU A 197 -18.13 -11.40 10.58
C LEU A 197 -19.39 -12.19 10.29
N SER A 198 -19.55 -12.74 9.07
CA SER A 198 -20.73 -13.53 8.67
C SER A 198 -20.93 -14.78 9.53
N GLN A 199 -19.82 -15.44 9.92
CA GLN A 199 -19.83 -16.62 10.78
C GLN A 199 -19.90 -16.28 12.28
N GLY A 200 -19.80 -15.00 12.64
CA GLY A 200 -19.76 -14.55 14.03
C GLY A 200 -18.51 -15.03 14.78
N THR A 201 -17.39 -15.29 14.10
CA THR A 201 -16.11 -15.59 14.73
C THR A 201 -15.41 -14.35 15.25
N ILE A 202 -15.72 -13.18 14.67
CA ILE A 202 -15.43 -11.85 15.18
C ILE A 202 -16.72 -11.05 15.30
N ASP A 203 -16.72 -10.02 16.15
CA ASP A 203 -17.86 -9.13 16.40
C ASP A 203 -17.71 -7.79 15.66
N GLY A 204 -16.48 -7.45 15.23
CA GLY A 204 -16.17 -6.22 14.52
C GLY A 204 -14.77 -6.20 13.91
N THR A 205 -14.46 -5.12 13.24
CA THR A 205 -13.15 -4.85 12.63
C THR A 205 -12.78 -3.39 12.74
N MET A 206 -11.50 -3.13 12.97
CA MET A 206 -10.88 -1.81 12.82
C MET A 206 -10.28 -1.75 11.41
N ALA A 207 -10.84 -0.90 10.55
CA ALA A 207 -10.46 -0.84 9.14
C ALA A 207 -10.91 0.48 8.49
N SER A 208 -10.50 0.70 7.24
CA SER A 208 -10.96 1.78 6.39
C SER A 208 -12.47 1.68 6.13
N ILE A 209 -13.17 2.80 6.08
CA ILE A 209 -14.57 2.79 5.66
C ILE A 209 -14.74 2.31 4.21
N ALA A 210 -13.71 2.48 3.38
CA ALA A 210 -13.69 1.96 2.01
C ALA A 210 -13.87 0.43 1.94
N ASP A 211 -13.58 -0.30 3.04
CA ASP A 211 -13.73 -1.75 3.10
C ASP A 211 -15.20 -2.19 3.14
N MET A 212 -16.12 -1.26 3.43
CA MET A 212 -17.55 -1.50 3.20
C MET A 212 -17.82 -1.93 1.75
N LEU A 213 -17.08 -1.36 0.79
CA LEU A 213 -17.19 -1.70 -0.63
C LEU A 213 -16.16 -2.73 -1.07
N SER A 214 -14.86 -2.49 -0.79
CA SER A 214 -13.77 -3.31 -1.32
C SER A 214 -13.80 -4.76 -0.83
N TYR A 215 -14.25 -4.98 0.41
CA TYR A 215 -14.44 -6.32 0.99
C TYR A 215 -15.90 -6.64 1.30
N ARG A 216 -16.85 -5.84 0.77
CA ARG A 216 -18.29 -6.05 0.91
C ARG A 216 -18.77 -6.09 2.37
N LEU A 217 -18.11 -5.40 3.26
CA LEU A 217 -18.50 -5.39 4.67
C LEU A 217 -19.87 -4.74 4.89
N VAL A 218 -20.36 -3.95 3.93
CA VAL A 218 -21.72 -3.39 3.90
C VAL A 218 -22.82 -4.47 3.97
N ASP A 219 -22.53 -5.69 3.53
CA ASP A 219 -23.49 -6.81 3.56
C ASP A 219 -23.58 -7.50 4.94
N VAL A 220 -22.65 -7.23 5.86
CA VAL A 220 -22.51 -7.99 7.13
C VAL A 220 -22.37 -7.08 8.37
N ALA A 221 -21.78 -5.90 8.25
CA ALA A 221 -21.71 -4.93 9.33
C ALA A 221 -23.07 -4.26 9.53
N THR A 222 -23.43 -3.98 10.78
CA THR A 222 -24.68 -3.30 11.11
C THR A 222 -24.47 -1.94 11.76
N ASN A 223 -23.24 -1.67 12.22
CA ASN A 223 -22.88 -0.42 12.87
C ASN A 223 -21.50 0.06 12.41
N VAL A 224 -21.34 1.36 12.31
CA VAL A 224 -20.07 2.08 12.18
C VAL A 224 -19.97 3.05 13.35
N LEU A 225 -18.86 2.99 14.09
CA LEU A 225 -18.51 4.02 15.07
C LEU A 225 -17.29 4.79 14.52
N ARG A 226 -17.45 6.10 14.37
CA ARG A 226 -16.45 7.01 13.77
C ARG A 226 -15.31 7.38 14.72
N VAL A 227 -14.94 6.49 15.62
CA VAL A 227 -13.75 6.68 16.45
C VAL A 227 -12.49 6.66 15.57
N PRO A 228 -11.65 7.72 15.61
CA PRO A 228 -10.47 7.78 14.74
C PRO A 228 -9.36 6.88 15.29
N LEU A 229 -9.00 5.86 14.50
CA LEU A 229 -8.02 4.85 14.87
C LEU A 229 -6.71 4.98 14.09
N GLY A 230 -6.44 6.17 13.52
CA GLY A 230 -5.26 6.40 12.70
C GLY A 230 -5.31 5.70 11.34
N THR A 231 -4.20 5.67 10.61
CA THR A 231 -4.15 5.18 9.23
C THR A 231 -3.38 3.87 9.11
N TYR A 232 -3.72 3.07 8.11
CA TYR A 232 -2.89 1.94 7.70
C TYR A 232 -1.94 2.39 6.59
N HIS A 233 -0.66 2.58 6.91
CA HIS A 233 0.35 3.15 6.01
C HIS A 233 1.59 2.27 5.84
N VAL A 234 1.73 1.19 6.63
CA VAL A 234 2.83 0.23 6.45
C VAL A 234 2.49 -0.72 5.31
N THR A 235 2.51 -0.13 4.12
CA THR A 235 2.37 -0.84 2.86
C THR A 235 3.71 -0.86 2.15
N SER A 236 3.90 -1.82 1.27
CA SER A 236 4.90 -1.76 0.21
C SER A 236 4.15 -1.97 -1.09
N ASN A 237 3.74 -0.86 -1.67
CA ASN A 237 2.86 -0.84 -2.83
C ASN A 237 3.45 -1.61 -3.99
N PHE A 238 4.77 -1.46 -4.18
CA PHE A 238 5.54 -2.12 -5.23
C PHE A 238 6.77 -2.79 -4.64
N THR A 239 6.61 -4.01 -4.13
CA THR A 239 7.73 -4.88 -3.81
C THR A 239 8.12 -5.63 -5.08
N VAL A 240 9.24 -5.27 -5.70
CA VAL A 240 9.73 -5.93 -6.90
C VAL A 240 10.55 -7.14 -6.50
N GLY A 241 10.30 -8.32 -7.09
CA GLY A 241 11.10 -9.52 -6.83
C GLY A 241 12.59 -9.28 -7.09
N ALA A 242 13.45 -9.75 -6.21
CA ALA A 242 14.89 -9.48 -6.25
C ALA A 242 15.53 -9.90 -7.59
N ASP A 243 15.18 -11.08 -8.11
CA ASP A 243 15.67 -11.56 -9.40
C ASP A 243 15.14 -10.66 -10.55
N THR A 244 13.86 -10.29 -10.50
CA THR A 244 13.25 -9.37 -11.47
C THR A 244 14.00 -8.02 -11.48
N TRP A 245 14.32 -7.49 -10.29
CA TRP A 245 15.07 -6.23 -10.17
C TRP A 245 16.49 -6.36 -10.69
N ALA A 246 17.19 -7.45 -10.36
CA ALA A 246 18.55 -7.70 -10.78
C ALA A 246 18.68 -7.84 -12.32
N ASP A 247 17.70 -8.43 -12.97
CA ASP A 247 17.66 -8.64 -14.42
C ASP A 247 17.42 -7.35 -15.22
N MET A 248 16.90 -6.28 -14.59
CA MET A 248 16.68 -4.98 -15.25
C MET A 248 17.98 -4.20 -15.39
N SER A 249 18.13 -3.46 -16.49
CA SER A 249 19.16 -2.44 -16.63
C SER A 249 18.91 -1.28 -15.66
N VAL A 250 19.94 -0.46 -15.37
CA VAL A 250 19.80 0.75 -14.52
C VAL A 250 18.75 1.70 -15.06
N GLU A 251 18.66 1.84 -16.39
CA GLU A 251 17.63 2.64 -17.03
C GLU A 251 16.23 2.08 -16.78
N GLN A 252 16.04 0.78 -16.96
CA GLN A 252 14.76 0.12 -16.68
C GLN A 252 14.35 0.22 -15.19
N ARG A 253 15.30 0.05 -14.26
CA ARG A 253 15.06 0.25 -12.83
C ARG A 253 14.58 1.68 -12.53
N THR A 254 15.23 2.67 -13.17
CA THR A 254 14.86 4.09 -13.02
C THR A 254 13.45 4.35 -13.56
N GLN A 255 13.12 3.84 -14.73
CA GLN A 255 11.79 3.97 -15.34
C GLN A 255 10.72 3.26 -14.51
N PHE A 256 11.04 2.06 -14.00
CA PHE A 256 10.14 1.30 -13.12
C PHE A 256 9.87 2.03 -11.80
N ALA A 257 10.92 2.58 -11.17
CA ALA A 257 10.80 3.38 -9.94
C ALA A 257 9.98 4.66 -10.16
N LYS A 258 10.12 5.33 -11.31
CA LYS A 258 9.29 6.48 -11.67
C LYS A 258 7.83 6.11 -11.81
N ALA A 259 7.53 4.99 -12.48
CA ALA A 259 6.17 4.49 -12.62
C ALA A 259 5.56 4.13 -11.26
N ALA A 260 6.33 3.49 -10.37
CA ALA A 260 5.92 3.17 -9.00
C ALA A 260 5.64 4.45 -8.19
N ASN A 261 6.55 5.42 -8.20
CA ASN A 261 6.41 6.70 -7.52
C ASN A 261 5.16 7.50 -7.97
N ARG A 262 4.77 7.41 -9.25
CA ARG A 262 3.50 7.99 -9.75
C ARG A 262 2.29 7.16 -9.31
N GLY A 263 2.46 5.86 -9.11
CA GLY A 263 1.43 4.94 -8.62
C GLY A 263 1.08 5.13 -7.14
N ASP A 264 2.06 5.41 -6.29
CA ASP A 264 1.89 5.49 -4.83
C ASP A 264 0.78 6.46 -4.38
N PRO A 265 0.74 7.71 -4.85
CA PRO A 265 -0.31 8.63 -4.44
C PRO A 265 -1.68 8.27 -5.04
N GLN A 266 -1.75 7.49 -6.12
CA GLN A 266 -3.01 7.01 -6.67
C GLN A 266 -3.71 6.03 -5.72
N LEU A 267 -2.95 5.19 -5.00
CA LEU A 267 -3.50 4.35 -3.93
C LEU A 267 -4.14 5.21 -2.86
N THR A 268 -3.36 6.16 -2.32
CA THR A 268 -3.79 7.01 -1.20
C THR A 268 -5.00 7.87 -1.59
N ASP A 269 -4.97 8.50 -2.76
CA ASP A 269 -6.07 9.33 -3.26
C ASP A 269 -7.37 8.51 -3.41
N ARG A 270 -7.29 7.33 -4.01
CA ARG A 270 -8.44 6.43 -4.15
C ARG A 270 -8.94 5.91 -2.82
N TRP A 271 -8.03 5.49 -1.94
CA TRP A 271 -8.36 4.83 -0.68
C TRP A 271 -8.85 5.79 0.38
N ALA A 272 -8.20 6.95 0.51
CA ALA A 272 -8.45 7.87 1.63
C ALA A 272 -9.41 9.02 1.30
N TYR A 273 -9.60 9.35 0.02
CA TYR A 273 -10.39 10.53 -0.36
C TYR A 273 -11.57 10.19 -1.26
N GLN A 274 -11.43 9.34 -2.27
CA GLN A 274 -12.52 9.06 -3.20
C GLN A 274 -13.48 7.98 -2.69
N MET A 275 -12.96 6.79 -2.33
CA MET A 275 -13.82 5.68 -1.87
C MET A 275 -14.59 5.94 -0.58
N PRO A 276 -14.10 6.71 0.41
CA PRO A 276 -14.90 7.04 1.58
C PRO A 276 -16.23 7.71 1.28
N GLU A 277 -16.30 8.57 0.25
CA GLU A 277 -17.56 9.18 -0.17
C GLU A 277 -18.55 8.12 -0.70
N GLU A 278 -18.06 7.21 -1.55
CA GLU A 278 -18.86 6.10 -2.09
C GLU A 278 -19.31 5.14 -0.99
N ALA A 279 -18.41 4.82 -0.06
CA ALA A 279 -18.68 3.91 1.05
C ALA A 279 -19.71 4.50 2.04
N ASN A 280 -19.62 5.80 2.34
CA ASN A 280 -20.60 6.51 3.18
C ASN A 280 -21.99 6.50 2.55
N ALA A 281 -22.08 6.68 1.23
CA ALA A 281 -23.36 6.57 0.53
C ALA A 281 -23.93 5.15 0.62
N ALA A 282 -23.10 4.12 0.48
CA ALA A 282 -23.52 2.72 0.60
C ALA A 282 -23.94 2.36 2.04
N VAL A 283 -23.25 2.87 3.06
CA VAL A 283 -23.62 2.71 4.47
C VAL A 283 -25.01 3.28 4.73
N ALA A 284 -25.29 4.49 4.21
CA ALA A 284 -26.59 5.13 4.35
C ALA A 284 -27.71 4.38 3.59
N GLU A 285 -27.45 3.91 2.37
CA GLU A 285 -28.39 3.14 1.55
C GLU A 285 -28.73 1.78 2.21
N ALA A 286 -27.75 1.12 2.80
CA ALA A 286 -27.94 -0.14 3.51
C ALA A 286 -28.63 0.01 4.87
N GLY A 287 -28.83 1.25 5.36
CA GLY A 287 -29.44 1.52 6.66
C GLY A 287 -28.57 1.08 7.84
N ILE A 288 -27.27 1.02 7.65
CA ILE A 288 -26.30 0.73 8.72
C ILE A 288 -26.29 1.91 9.69
N THR A 289 -26.27 1.61 11.00
CA THR A 289 -26.19 2.65 12.03
C THR A 289 -24.81 3.29 12.00
N ASP A 290 -24.74 4.58 11.69
CA ASP A 290 -23.50 5.35 11.58
C ASP A 290 -23.47 6.39 12.70
N MET A 291 -22.47 6.32 13.58
CA MET A 291 -22.43 7.08 14.83
C MET A 291 -21.08 7.74 15.06
N GLU A 292 -21.11 8.97 15.54
CA GLU A 292 -19.95 9.62 16.15
C GLU A 292 -19.76 9.09 17.58
N PRO A 293 -18.50 8.93 18.04
CA PRO A 293 -18.24 8.56 19.42
C PRO A 293 -18.66 9.67 20.38
N SER A 294 -19.08 9.30 21.59
CA SER A 294 -19.29 10.29 22.66
C SER A 294 -17.98 11.04 22.96
N GLU A 295 -18.09 12.26 23.54
CA GLU A 295 -16.90 13.04 23.94
C GLU A 295 -16.00 12.24 24.89
N GLU A 296 -16.56 11.46 25.81
CA GLU A 296 -15.83 10.61 26.74
C GLU A 296 -15.08 9.50 25.99
N PHE A 297 -15.75 8.81 25.06
CA PHE A 297 -15.16 7.77 24.25
C PHE A 297 -14.00 8.32 23.42
N LEU A 298 -14.24 9.45 22.72
CA LEU A 298 -13.23 10.09 21.88
C LEU A 298 -12.01 10.54 22.70
N ALA A 299 -12.24 11.15 23.87
CA ALA A 299 -11.16 11.60 24.75
C ALA A 299 -10.32 10.42 25.25
N ALA A 300 -10.94 9.32 25.67
CA ALA A 300 -10.23 8.14 26.14
C ALA A 300 -9.43 7.46 25.02
N SER A 301 -10.02 7.34 23.81
CA SER A 301 -9.34 6.77 22.64
C SER A 301 -8.13 7.61 22.22
N ASN A 302 -8.28 8.93 22.15
CA ASN A 302 -7.17 9.84 21.81
C ASN A 302 -6.05 9.80 22.87
N ALA A 303 -6.41 9.82 24.16
CA ALA A 303 -5.42 9.75 25.24
C ALA A 303 -4.61 8.45 25.19
N PHE A 304 -5.27 7.31 24.88
CA PHE A 304 -4.56 6.06 24.65
C PHE A 304 -3.62 6.15 23.43
N ALA A 305 -4.11 6.66 22.30
CA ALA A 305 -3.32 6.77 21.07
C ALA A 305 -2.06 7.63 21.29
N GLU A 306 -2.19 8.78 21.96
CA GLU A 306 -1.06 9.66 22.29
C GLU A 306 -0.04 8.96 23.19
N GLN A 307 -0.51 8.27 24.23
CA GLN A 307 0.38 7.55 25.17
C GLN A 307 1.09 6.37 24.49
N ASP A 308 0.38 5.62 23.65
CA ASP A 308 0.95 4.47 22.94
C ASP A 308 2.01 4.92 21.94
N VAL A 309 1.74 5.96 21.13
CA VAL A 309 2.68 6.54 20.18
C VAL A 309 3.91 7.08 20.91
N GLN A 310 3.73 7.89 21.96
CA GLN A 310 4.86 8.45 22.73
C GLN A 310 5.73 7.35 23.31
N ALA A 311 5.12 6.28 23.87
CA ALA A 311 5.88 5.15 24.40
C ALA A 311 6.71 4.42 23.34
N ARG A 312 6.24 4.37 22.08
CA ARG A 312 6.99 3.78 20.96
C ARG A 312 8.15 4.67 20.54
N VAL A 313 7.90 5.99 20.40
CA VAL A 313 8.93 6.99 20.06
C VAL A 313 10.05 7.00 21.09
N GLU A 314 9.73 6.97 22.38
CA GLU A 314 10.72 6.93 23.46
C GLU A 314 11.53 5.62 23.48
N ALA A 315 10.91 4.50 23.09
CA ALA A 315 11.54 3.19 23.16
C ALA A 315 12.44 2.86 21.96
N ASN A 316 12.22 3.49 20.79
CA ASN A 316 12.90 3.13 19.55
C ASN A 316 13.29 4.37 18.72
N PRO A 317 14.59 4.59 18.46
CA PRO A 317 15.06 5.70 17.63
C PRO A 317 14.44 5.74 16.23
N LEU A 318 14.16 4.58 15.60
CA LEU A 318 13.51 4.53 14.29
C LEU A 318 12.06 5.05 14.35
N ALA A 319 11.38 4.89 15.48
CA ALA A 319 10.05 5.48 15.66
C ALA A 319 10.12 7.02 15.74
N ALA A 320 11.13 7.56 16.42
CA ALA A 320 11.38 9.00 16.47
C ALA A 320 11.74 9.57 15.09
N ASP A 321 12.57 8.86 14.32
CA ASP A 321 12.90 9.24 12.94
C ASP A 321 11.64 9.23 12.06
N PHE A 322 10.78 8.24 12.19
CA PHE A 322 9.53 8.18 11.43
C PHE A 322 8.55 9.30 11.84
N GLU A 323 8.42 9.61 13.14
CA GLU A 323 7.60 10.72 13.62
C GLU A 323 8.07 12.06 13.01
N ALA A 324 9.39 12.30 12.96
CA ALA A 324 9.94 13.49 12.32
C ALA A 324 9.60 13.57 10.82
N LEU A 325 9.60 12.42 10.11
CA LEU A 325 9.21 12.36 8.71
C LEU A 325 7.71 12.63 8.51
N ILE A 326 6.84 12.20 9.42
CA ILE A 326 5.41 12.56 9.38
C ILE A 326 5.28 14.09 9.38
N GLY A 327 5.91 14.79 10.32
CA GLY A 327 5.85 16.26 10.39
C GLY A 327 6.43 16.95 9.15
N LYS A 328 7.53 16.41 8.57
CA LYS A 328 8.09 16.91 7.30
C LYS A 328 7.06 16.81 6.17
N TRP A 329 6.43 15.63 6.00
CA TRP A 329 5.52 15.40 4.90
C TRP A 329 4.17 16.07 5.08
N GLU A 330 3.71 16.30 6.31
CA GLU A 330 2.54 17.15 6.57
C GLU A 330 2.78 18.57 6.06
N GLY A 331 3.94 19.16 6.31
CA GLY A 331 4.31 20.47 5.78
C GLY A 331 4.40 20.48 4.24
N ILE A 332 4.92 19.43 3.62
CA ILE A 332 4.99 19.30 2.16
C ILE A 332 3.59 19.19 1.55
N VAL A 333 2.71 18.36 2.13
CA VAL A 333 1.34 18.21 1.65
C VAL A 333 0.54 19.53 1.82
N GLU A 334 0.79 20.28 2.88
CA GLU A 334 0.18 21.61 3.05
C GLU A 334 0.66 22.59 1.96
N GLU A 335 1.94 22.53 1.57
CA GLU A 335 2.52 23.37 0.51
C GLU A 335 2.02 22.98 -0.90
N VAL A 336 2.05 21.67 -1.22
CA VAL A 336 1.82 21.15 -2.57
C VAL A 336 0.35 20.87 -2.85
N GLY A 337 -0.43 20.56 -1.82
CA GLY A 337 -1.81 20.07 -1.92
C GLY A 337 -1.86 18.55 -2.07
N THR A 338 -3.03 18.04 -2.46
CA THR A 338 -3.32 16.60 -2.55
C THR A 338 -3.37 16.07 -3.98
N ASP A 339 -2.96 16.85 -4.98
CA ASP A 339 -2.89 16.39 -6.37
C ASP A 339 -1.84 15.28 -6.50
N PRO A 340 -2.22 14.07 -6.99
CA PRO A 340 -1.33 12.92 -7.02
C PRO A 340 -0.07 13.11 -7.87
N GLU A 341 -0.17 13.80 -9.01
CA GLU A 341 0.99 14.02 -9.89
C GLU A 341 1.95 15.07 -9.29
N ALA A 342 1.42 16.13 -8.66
CA ALA A 342 2.24 17.11 -7.97
C ALA A 342 2.98 16.51 -6.77
N LEU A 343 2.31 15.67 -5.99
CA LEU A 343 2.91 14.94 -4.87
C LEU A 343 3.97 13.94 -5.35
N ALA A 344 3.70 13.21 -6.43
CA ALA A 344 4.68 12.29 -7.02
C ALA A 344 5.93 13.02 -7.52
N ALA A 345 5.78 14.20 -8.16
CA ALA A 345 6.91 15.01 -8.60
C ALA A 345 7.74 15.49 -7.40
N ARG A 346 7.08 15.99 -6.34
CA ARG A 346 7.78 16.44 -5.13
C ARG A 346 8.49 15.27 -4.42
N ALA A 347 7.86 14.11 -4.33
CA ALA A 347 8.45 12.91 -3.73
C ALA A 347 9.65 12.39 -4.53
N TRP A 348 9.60 12.49 -5.85
CA TRP A 348 10.76 12.17 -6.67
C TRP A 348 11.97 13.03 -6.31
N ASP A 349 11.77 14.34 -6.17
CA ASP A 349 12.84 15.28 -5.82
C ASP A 349 13.36 15.06 -4.39
N GLU A 350 12.48 14.80 -3.43
CA GLU A 350 12.83 14.65 -2.01
C GLU A 350 13.47 13.28 -1.68
N ILE A 351 13.03 12.21 -2.34
CA ILE A 351 13.38 10.84 -1.96
C ILE A 351 14.29 10.20 -3.02
N TRP A 352 13.85 10.19 -4.28
CA TRP A 352 14.42 9.31 -5.29
C TRP A 352 15.54 9.93 -6.12
N SER A 353 15.59 11.26 -6.25
CA SER A 353 16.57 11.96 -7.08
C SER A 353 18.03 11.69 -6.68
N GLY A 354 18.25 11.37 -5.39
CA GLY A 354 19.56 11.02 -4.83
C GLY A 354 19.87 9.52 -4.82
N VAL A 355 18.92 8.65 -5.21
CA VAL A 355 19.10 7.19 -5.16
C VAL A 355 19.89 6.69 -6.36
N ASP A 356 20.97 5.95 -6.11
CA ASP A 356 21.73 5.26 -7.16
C ASP A 356 21.08 3.91 -7.50
N PHE A 357 20.25 3.88 -8.54
CA PHE A 357 19.60 2.66 -9.03
C PHE A 357 20.57 1.58 -9.57
N ASN A 358 21.88 1.87 -9.64
CA ASN A 358 22.86 0.85 -9.91
C ASN A 358 23.10 -0.06 -8.70
N THR A 359 22.91 0.47 -7.49
CA THR A 359 23.17 -0.22 -6.22
C THR A 359 21.93 -0.45 -5.36
N TYR A 360 20.88 0.36 -5.54
CA TYR A 360 19.66 0.25 -4.75
C TYR A 360 18.97 -1.11 -4.96
N GLY A 361 18.75 -1.83 -3.86
CA GLY A 361 18.12 -3.16 -3.87
C GLY A 361 19.00 -4.30 -4.42
N MET A 362 20.31 -4.09 -4.57
CA MET A 362 21.25 -5.07 -5.12
C MET A 362 21.95 -5.90 -4.03
#